data_27f1a4e8506ca44ac593c091779351be
#
_entry.id   27f1a4e8506ca44ac593c091779351be
#
_cell.length_a   1.000
_cell.length_b   1.000
_cell.length_c   1.000
_cell.angle_alpha   90.00
_cell.angle_beta   90.00
_cell.angle_gamma   90.00
#
_symmetry.space_group_name_H-M   'P 1'
#
loop_
_entity.id
_entity.type
_entity.pdbx_description
1 polymer ?
#
loop_
_entity_poly.entity_id
_entity_poly.type
_entity_poly.pdbx_seq_one_letter_code
_entity_poly.pdbx_strand_id
1 'polypeptide(L)'
;MNLEMYREVLLAHNEQPHHFYPLSQPTHTAYGHNPLCGDEITVYVRTEENCVKELSFTGQGCAVCKASASLMTVRLEGQNIADAEKDAQAVLEWLNNATAEAPKDLGELEALLGVRKFPMRIKCATLAWHAFLKALNQPTGSDEAKGSACGCCGGRNTSDNCGHPDGCCGCGA
;
A
#
# COMPACT_ATOMS: atom_id res chain seq x y z
N MET A 1 -17.73 8.75 19.46
CA MET A 1 -18.00 7.37 18.95
C MET A 1 -17.66 6.38 20.07
N ASN A 2 -18.48 5.36 20.32
CA ASN A 2 -18.17 4.38 21.36
C ASN A 2 -17.25 3.25 20.82
N LEU A 3 -16.65 2.45 21.69
CA LEU A 3 -15.67 1.41 21.31
C LEU A 3 -16.25 0.33 20.37
N GLU A 4 -17.54 0.06 20.48
CA GLU A 4 -18.24 -0.90 19.63
C GLU A 4 -18.37 -0.38 18.20
N MET A 5 -18.73 0.89 18.00
CA MET A 5 -18.81 1.51 16.67
C MET A 5 -17.45 1.53 15.95
N TYR A 6 -16.35 1.77 16.69
CA TYR A 6 -15.00 1.67 16.11
C TYR A 6 -14.70 0.28 15.57
N ARG A 7 -15.10 -0.75 16.33
CA ARG A 7 -14.90 -2.13 15.92
C ARG A 7 -15.72 -2.49 14.69
N GLU A 8 -16.98 -2.04 14.63
CA GLU A 8 -17.87 -2.28 13.50
C GLU A 8 -17.34 -1.65 12.21
N VAL A 9 -16.86 -0.40 12.26
CA VAL A 9 -16.24 0.26 11.11
C VAL A 9 -15.01 -0.50 10.61
N LEU A 10 -14.11 -0.91 11.50
CA LEU A 10 -12.92 -1.69 11.11
C LEU A 10 -13.29 -3.05 10.51
N LEU A 11 -14.31 -3.72 11.04
CA LEU A 11 -14.77 -5.00 10.50
C LEU A 11 -15.43 -4.82 9.14
N ALA A 12 -16.27 -3.81 8.96
CA ALA A 12 -16.91 -3.51 7.68
C ALA A 12 -15.87 -3.26 6.58
N HIS A 13 -14.88 -2.40 6.85
CA HIS A 13 -13.79 -2.13 5.91
C HIS A 13 -12.84 -3.31 5.67
N ASN A 14 -12.75 -4.27 6.60
CA ASN A 14 -11.99 -5.49 6.39
C ASN A 14 -12.76 -6.52 5.54
N GLU A 15 -14.06 -6.66 5.77
CA GLU A 15 -14.90 -7.64 5.06
C GLU A 15 -15.25 -7.17 3.64
N GLN A 16 -15.53 -5.88 3.49
CA GLN A 16 -15.87 -5.24 2.22
C GLN A 16 -15.01 -3.98 2.03
N PRO A 17 -13.70 -4.14 1.75
CA PRO A 17 -12.83 -2.99 1.57
C PRO A 17 -13.20 -2.20 0.31
N HIS A 18 -13.27 -0.89 0.45
CA HIS A 18 -13.44 0.01 -0.68
C HIS A 18 -12.18 0.00 -1.55
N HIS A 19 -12.36 0.12 -2.87
CA HIS A 19 -11.28 0.21 -3.86
C HIS A 19 -10.25 -0.93 -3.78
N PHE A 20 -10.69 -2.14 -3.46
CA PHE A 20 -9.85 -3.33 -3.36
C PHE A 20 -9.77 -4.05 -4.72
N TYR A 21 -9.02 -3.48 -5.65
CA TYR A 21 -8.77 -4.03 -6.99
C TYR A 21 -7.47 -3.49 -7.57
N PRO A 22 -6.83 -4.22 -8.50
CA PRO A 22 -5.69 -3.69 -9.23
C PRO A 22 -6.16 -2.67 -10.26
N LEU A 23 -5.52 -1.49 -10.29
CA LEU A 23 -5.84 -0.45 -11.25
C LEU A 23 -5.21 -0.75 -12.61
N SER A 24 -6.01 -0.64 -13.69
CA SER A 24 -5.48 -0.67 -15.04
C SER A 24 -4.82 0.66 -15.36
N GLN A 25 -3.54 0.67 -15.72
CA GLN A 25 -2.77 1.86 -16.07
C GLN A 25 -2.66 2.90 -14.93
N PRO A 26 -2.13 2.52 -13.78
CA PRO A 26 -1.82 3.49 -12.73
C PRO A 26 -0.67 4.40 -13.19
N THR A 27 -0.71 5.66 -12.79
CA THR A 27 0.42 6.59 -13.00
C THR A 27 1.53 6.37 -11.99
N HIS A 28 1.17 5.85 -10.80
CA HIS A 28 2.08 5.57 -9.72
C HIS A 28 1.67 4.27 -9.03
N THR A 29 2.66 3.49 -8.62
CA THR A 29 2.43 2.24 -7.90
C THR A 29 3.53 2.07 -6.86
N ALA A 30 3.19 1.61 -5.68
CA ALA A 30 4.18 1.23 -4.69
C ALA A 30 3.75 0.01 -3.88
N TYR A 31 4.73 -0.80 -3.56
CA TYR A 31 4.60 -1.96 -2.69
C TYR A 31 5.09 -1.64 -1.28
N GLY A 32 4.32 -2.09 -0.29
CA GLY A 32 4.65 -2.04 1.13
C GLY A 32 4.58 -3.43 1.74
N HIS A 33 5.51 -3.72 2.63
CA HIS A 33 5.58 -4.99 3.36
C HIS A 33 5.92 -4.74 4.83
N ASN A 34 5.18 -5.40 5.71
CA ASN A 34 5.46 -5.41 7.14
C ASN A 34 5.87 -6.82 7.57
N PRO A 35 7.17 -7.10 7.73
CA PRO A 35 7.67 -8.44 8.02
C PRO A 35 7.24 -8.97 9.41
N LEU A 36 6.83 -8.08 10.31
CA LEU A 36 6.41 -8.47 11.67
C LEU A 36 5.03 -9.12 11.70
N CYS A 37 4.14 -8.72 10.80
CA CYS A 37 2.78 -9.25 10.68
C CYS A 37 2.55 -10.06 9.41
N GLY A 38 3.50 -10.03 8.46
CA GLY A 38 3.34 -10.62 7.14
C GLY A 38 2.33 -9.87 6.26
N ASP A 39 2.03 -8.61 6.60
CA ASP A 39 1.15 -7.79 5.78
C ASP A 39 1.88 -7.34 4.52
N GLU A 40 1.21 -7.47 3.39
CA GLU A 40 1.68 -7.03 2.07
C GLU A 40 0.60 -6.22 1.39
N ILE A 41 0.94 -5.07 0.85
CA ILE A 41 -0.01 -4.18 0.19
C ILE A 41 0.64 -3.55 -1.03
N THR A 42 -0.10 -3.47 -2.12
CA THR A 42 0.25 -2.69 -3.29
C THR A 42 -0.77 -1.58 -3.47
N VAL A 43 -0.31 -0.36 -3.51
CA VAL A 43 -1.16 0.83 -3.72
C VAL A 43 -0.97 1.29 -5.16
N TYR A 44 -2.08 1.54 -5.84
CA TYR A 44 -2.15 2.04 -7.21
C TYR A 44 -2.79 3.42 -7.21
N VAL A 45 -2.15 4.37 -7.84
CA VAL A 45 -2.63 5.75 -7.93
C VAL A 45 -2.70 6.15 -9.41
N ARG A 46 -3.82 6.71 -9.82
CA ARG A 46 -3.96 7.43 -11.10
C ARG A 46 -4.14 8.90 -10.79
N THR A 47 -3.25 9.71 -11.33
CA THR A 47 -3.30 11.16 -11.19
C THR A 47 -3.62 11.82 -12.52
N GLU A 48 -4.50 12.80 -12.50
CA GLU A 48 -4.81 13.66 -13.63
C GLU A 48 -4.96 15.11 -13.14
N GLU A 49 -4.45 16.07 -13.91
CA GLU A 49 -4.55 17.50 -13.60
C GLU A 49 -4.17 17.85 -12.13
N ASN A 50 -3.10 17.22 -11.64
CA ASN A 50 -2.61 17.40 -10.27
C ASN A 50 -3.60 16.92 -9.16
N CYS A 51 -4.56 16.06 -9.50
CA CYS A 51 -5.51 15.45 -8.59
C CYS A 51 -5.34 13.94 -8.55
N VAL A 52 -5.60 13.33 -7.40
CA VAL A 52 -5.73 11.88 -7.23
C VAL A 52 -7.08 11.46 -7.79
N LYS A 53 -7.11 11.05 -9.04
CA LYS A 53 -8.34 10.69 -9.76
C LYS A 53 -8.91 9.36 -9.32
N GLU A 54 -8.03 8.40 -9.11
CA GLU A 54 -8.39 7.04 -8.73
C GLU A 54 -7.30 6.47 -7.82
N LEU A 55 -7.73 5.87 -6.73
CA LEU A 55 -6.84 5.29 -5.73
C LEU A 55 -7.38 3.92 -5.33
N SER A 56 -6.60 2.88 -5.55
CA SER A 56 -6.97 1.51 -5.20
C SER A 56 -5.80 0.76 -4.57
N PHE A 57 -6.09 -0.40 -4.03
CA PHE A 57 -5.06 -1.25 -3.47
C PHE A 57 -5.39 -2.73 -3.63
N THR A 58 -4.37 -3.55 -3.55
CA THR A 58 -4.46 -5.00 -3.41
C THR A 58 -3.48 -5.46 -2.34
N GLY A 59 -3.64 -6.67 -1.87
CA GLY A 59 -2.72 -7.26 -0.92
C GLY A 59 -3.39 -8.20 0.07
N GLN A 60 -2.57 -8.71 0.97
CA GLN A 60 -3.01 -9.57 2.08
C GLN A 60 -2.45 -9.03 3.38
N GLY A 61 -3.21 -9.18 4.45
CA GLY A 61 -2.80 -8.68 5.73
C GLY A 61 -3.89 -8.80 6.79
N CYS A 62 -3.57 -8.32 7.98
CA CYS A 62 -4.50 -8.33 9.09
C CYS A 62 -5.68 -7.36 8.86
N ALA A 63 -6.75 -7.54 9.62
CA ALA A 63 -7.95 -6.70 9.52
C ALA A 63 -7.65 -5.19 9.66
N VAL A 64 -6.69 -4.82 10.51
CA VAL A 64 -6.29 -3.41 10.69
C VAL A 64 -5.60 -2.87 9.45
N CYS A 65 -4.73 -3.65 8.80
CA CYS A 65 -4.04 -3.24 7.57
C CYS A 65 -5.04 -3.01 6.44
N LYS A 66 -5.95 -3.96 6.19
CA LYS A 66 -6.96 -3.85 5.14
C LYS A 66 -7.96 -2.73 5.40
N ALA A 67 -8.45 -2.60 6.62
CA ALA A 67 -9.37 -1.53 6.97
C ALA A 67 -8.72 -0.15 6.83
N SER A 68 -7.48 0.01 7.30
CA SER A 68 -6.76 1.28 7.16
C SER A 68 -6.49 1.65 5.71
N ALA A 69 -6.16 0.67 4.85
CA ALA A 69 -5.98 0.90 3.42
C ALA A 69 -7.29 1.32 2.74
N SER A 70 -8.39 0.67 3.08
CA SER A 70 -9.72 1.02 2.59
C SER A 70 -10.12 2.44 3.00
N LEU A 71 -9.95 2.80 4.27
CA LEU A 71 -10.19 4.16 4.78
C LEU A 71 -9.31 5.21 4.07
N MET A 72 -8.04 4.88 3.81
CA MET A 72 -7.12 5.74 3.07
C MET A 72 -7.63 6.03 1.67
N THR A 73 -8.07 5.02 0.92
CA THR A 73 -8.55 5.22 -0.46
C THR A 73 -9.77 6.12 -0.50
N VAL A 74 -10.75 5.92 0.38
CA VAL A 74 -11.95 6.76 0.48
C VAL A 74 -11.61 8.21 0.82
N ARG A 75 -10.60 8.40 1.69
CA ARG A 75 -10.23 9.75 2.16
C ARG A 75 -9.46 10.55 1.13
N LEU A 76 -8.52 9.92 0.43
CA LEU A 76 -7.55 10.63 -0.42
C LEU A 76 -7.98 10.73 -1.89
N GLU A 77 -8.90 9.90 -2.34
CA GLU A 77 -9.42 9.98 -3.71
C GLU A 77 -10.15 11.29 -3.95
N GLY A 78 -9.91 11.91 -5.09
CA GLY A 78 -10.49 13.20 -5.49
C GLY A 78 -9.76 14.42 -4.92
N GLN A 79 -8.78 14.27 -4.03
CA GLN A 79 -8.00 15.38 -3.51
C GLN A 79 -6.90 15.83 -4.49
N ASN A 80 -6.48 17.10 -4.37
CA ASN A 80 -5.25 17.56 -4.99
C ASN A 80 -4.04 16.80 -4.41
N ILE A 81 -3.04 16.47 -5.25
CA ILE A 81 -1.88 15.68 -4.84
C ILE A 81 -1.19 16.28 -3.60
N ALA A 82 -0.98 17.60 -3.58
CA ALA A 82 -0.31 18.28 -2.47
C ALA A 82 -1.13 18.21 -1.16
N ASP A 83 -2.45 18.24 -1.26
CA ASP A 83 -3.34 18.14 -0.09
C ASP A 83 -3.44 16.69 0.38
N ALA A 84 -3.54 15.72 -0.53
CA ALA A 84 -3.52 14.30 -0.23
C ALA A 84 -2.21 13.86 0.46
N GLU A 85 -1.08 14.41 0.01
CA GLU A 85 0.24 14.16 0.63
C GLU A 85 0.28 14.70 2.06
N LYS A 86 -0.15 15.95 2.28
CA LYS A 86 -0.21 16.55 3.62
C LYS A 86 -1.16 15.80 4.54
N ASP A 87 -2.33 15.41 4.03
CA ASP A 87 -3.32 14.68 4.81
C ASP A 87 -2.80 13.30 5.20
N ALA A 88 -2.15 12.58 4.28
CA ALA A 88 -1.51 11.31 4.57
C ALA A 88 -0.41 11.44 5.63
N GLN A 89 0.42 12.49 5.56
CA GLN A 89 1.45 12.77 6.56
C GLN A 89 0.84 13.08 7.92
N ALA A 90 -0.24 13.88 7.97
CA ALA A 90 -0.94 14.21 9.21
C ALA A 90 -1.55 12.96 9.87
N VAL A 91 -2.12 12.04 9.08
CA VAL A 91 -2.64 10.77 9.60
C VAL A 91 -1.52 9.89 10.13
N LEU A 92 -0.39 9.81 9.44
CA LEU A 92 0.78 9.06 9.91
C LEU A 92 1.33 9.62 11.22
N GLU A 93 1.46 10.92 11.33
CA GLU A 93 1.92 11.57 12.57
C GLU A 93 0.93 11.30 13.71
N TRP A 94 -0.36 11.47 13.46
CA TRP A 94 -1.40 11.20 14.44
C TRP A 94 -1.43 9.75 14.92
N LEU A 95 -1.21 8.77 14.04
CA LEU A 95 -1.15 7.35 14.42
C LEU A 95 0.10 7.01 15.22
N ASN A 96 1.25 7.62 14.90
CA ASN A 96 2.53 7.32 15.55
C ASN A 96 2.76 8.09 16.84
N ASN A 97 2.16 9.27 16.99
CA ASN A 97 2.38 10.16 18.13
C ASN A 97 1.09 10.36 18.92
N ALA A 98 1.06 9.90 20.16
CA ALA A 98 -0.12 9.98 21.02
C ALA A 98 -0.54 11.43 21.35
N THR A 99 0.40 12.39 21.28
CA THR A 99 0.17 13.81 21.54
C THR A 99 -0.10 14.64 20.29
N ALA A 100 0.02 14.04 19.11
CA ALA A 100 -0.26 14.74 17.85
C ALA A 100 -1.75 15.10 17.75
N GLU A 101 -2.02 16.29 17.21
CA GLU A 101 -3.38 16.70 16.90
C GLU A 101 -3.99 15.78 15.83
N ALA A 102 -5.28 15.53 16.00
CA ALA A 102 -6.02 14.76 15.03
C ALA A 102 -6.16 15.55 13.72
N PRO A 103 -6.02 14.89 12.55
CA PRO A 103 -6.38 15.50 11.28
C PRO A 103 -7.82 16.04 11.30
N LYS A 104 -8.07 17.07 10.51
CA LYS A 104 -9.44 17.61 10.35
C LYS A 104 -10.34 16.54 9.76
N ASP A 105 -11.58 16.53 10.21
CA ASP A 105 -12.63 15.66 9.67
C ASP A 105 -12.22 14.17 9.62
N LEU A 106 -11.87 13.61 10.77
CA LEU A 106 -11.48 12.21 10.88
C LEU A 106 -12.53 11.23 10.33
N GLY A 107 -13.83 11.53 10.50
CA GLY A 107 -14.87 10.63 10.07
C GLY A 107 -14.65 9.19 10.57
N GLU A 108 -14.70 8.24 9.67
CA GLU A 108 -14.49 6.82 9.98
C GLU A 108 -13.04 6.47 10.37
N LEU A 109 -12.05 7.34 10.09
CA LEU A 109 -10.68 7.19 10.58
C LEU A 109 -10.57 7.16 12.11
N GLU A 110 -11.56 7.73 12.82
CA GLU A 110 -11.63 7.61 14.28
C GLU A 110 -11.58 6.15 14.74
N ALA A 111 -12.02 5.21 13.91
CA ALA A 111 -11.92 3.78 14.19
C ALA A 111 -10.49 3.30 14.45
N LEU A 112 -9.49 4.00 13.92
CA LEU A 112 -8.08 3.71 14.16
C LEU A 112 -7.56 4.20 15.52
N LEU A 113 -8.35 5.01 16.29
CA LEU A 113 -7.97 5.45 17.64
C LEU A 113 -7.63 4.29 18.57
N GLY A 114 -8.39 3.20 18.47
CA GLY A 114 -8.13 1.99 19.26
C GLY A 114 -6.79 1.33 18.97
N VAL A 115 -6.28 1.52 17.76
CA VAL A 115 -5.01 0.94 17.28
C VAL A 115 -3.81 1.63 17.92
N ARG A 116 -3.90 2.93 18.23
CA ARG A 116 -2.83 3.74 18.82
C ARG A 116 -2.30 3.20 20.15
N LYS A 117 -3.09 2.40 20.85
CA LYS A 117 -2.69 1.73 22.11
C LYS A 117 -1.74 0.54 21.90
N PHE A 118 -1.59 0.08 20.65
CA PHE A 118 -0.84 -1.13 20.32
C PHE A 118 0.26 -0.84 19.28
N PRO A 119 1.52 -0.63 19.70
CA PRO A 119 2.62 -0.25 18.79
C PRO A 119 2.79 -1.18 17.59
N MET A 120 2.59 -2.48 17.78
CA MET A 120 2.68 -3.47 16.69
C MET A 120 1.59 -3.25 15.63
N ARG A 121 0.38 -2.87 16.05
CA ARG A 121 -0.75 -2.62 15.14
C ARG A 121 -0.68 -1.27 14.45
N ILE A 122 0.02 -0.29 15.03
CA ILE A 122 0.29 0.99 14.39
C ILE A 122 1.04 0.75 13.07
N LYS A 123 2.02 -0.16 13.05
CA LYS A 123 2.77 -0.51 11.83
C LYS A 123 1.87 -1.10 10.73
N CYS A 124 0.88 -1.88 11.10
CA CYS A 124 -0.11 -2.39 10.14
C CYS A 124 -1.02 -1.27 9.63
N ALA A 125 -1.48 -0.39 10.52
CA ALA A 125 -2.35 0.73 10.15
C ALA A 125 -1.65 1.77 9.27
N THR A 126 -0.35 1.98 9.44
CA THR A 126 0.42 2.98 8.69
C THR A 126 0.98 2.46 7.37
N LEU A 127 0.95 1.15 7.13
CA LEU A 127 1.58 0.53 5.96
C LEU A 127 1.08 1.09 4.63
N ALA A 128 -0.25 1.18 4.46
CA ALA A 128 -0.86 1.70 3.23
C ALA A 128 -0.53 3.18 2.99
N TRP A 129 -0.53 3.98 4.04
CA TRP A 129 -0.20 5.41 3.97
C TRP A 129 1.25 5.66 3.57
N HIS A 130 2.19 4.86 4.10
CA HIS A 130 3.58 4.89 3.65
C HIS A 130 3.73 4.45 2.19
N ALA A 131 3.00 3.41 1.78
CA ALA A 131 3.00 2.96 0.39
C ALA A 131 2.43 4.04 -0.55
N PHE A 132 1.37 4.74 -0.16
CA PHE A 132 0.82 5.87 -0.93
C PHE A 132 1.83 7.00 -1.11
N LEU A 133 2.45 7.47 -0.03
CA LEU A 133 3.49 8.52 -0.11
C LEU A 133 4.70 8.07 -0.94
N LYS A 134 5.09 6.80 -0.81
CA LYS A 134 6.14 6.21 -1.65
C LYS A 134 5.75 6.22 -3.12
N ALA A 135 4.50 5.86 -3.46
CA ALA A 135 4.00 5.87 -4.82
C ALA A 135 4.09 7.27 -5.45
N LEU A 136 3.66 8.31 -4.76
CA LEU A 136 3.73 9.68 -5.26
C LEU A 136 5.15 10.15 -5.53
N ASN A 137 6.13 9.69 -4.76
CA ASN A 137 7.54 10.03 -4.92
C ASN A 137 8.28 9.17 -5.95
N GLN A 138 7.64 8.09 -6.47
CA GLN A 138 8.22 7.17 -7.44
C GLN A 138 7.22 6.96 -8.60
N PRO A 139 7.31 7.74 -9.68
CA PRO A 139 6.46 7.50 -10.86
C PRO A 139 6.74 6.11 -11.45
N THR A 140 5.69 5.47 -12.00
CA THR A 140 5.78 4.13 -12.59
C THR A 140 6.89 4.04 -13.63
N GLY A 141 7.92 3.30 -13.33
CA GLY A 141 9.09 3.09 -14.18
C GLY A 141 10.27 2.44 -13.46
N SER A 142 10.23 2.30 -12.14
CA SER A 142 11.38 1.84 -11.33
C SER A 142 11.12 0.74 -10.31
N ASP A 143 9.95 0.12 -10.28
CA ASP A 143 9.75 -1.08 -9.46
C ASP A 143 9.53 -2.30 -10.37
N GLU A 144 10.62 -3.02 -10.63
CA GLU A 144 10.56 -4.39 -11.08
C GLU A 144 9.67 -5.19 -10.12
N ALA A 145 8.54 -5.64 -10.63
CA ALA A 145 7.81 -6.73 -10.00
C ALA A 145 8.82 -7.87 -9.77
N LYS A 146 9.24 -8.09 -8.54
CA LYS A 146 9.87 -9.34 -8.15
C LYS A 146 8.80 -10.43 -8.16
N GLY A 147 8.35 -10.73 -9.36
CA GLY A 147 7.58 -11.90 -9.69
C GLY A 147 8.56 -12.98 -10.07
N SER A 148 8.56 -14.06 -9.32
CA SER A 148 9.03 -15.38 -9.70
C SER A 148 10.46 -15.45 -10.22
N ALA A 149 11.42 -15.56 -9.32
CA ALA A 149 12.72 -16.12 -9.65
C ALA A 149 12.51 -17.54 -10.21
N CYS A 150 12.67 -17.66 -11.52
CA CYS A 150 12.88 -18.94 -12.18
C CYS A 150 14.14 -19.56 -11.56
N GLY A 151 13.97 -20.52 -10.67
CA GLY A 151 15.04 -21.21 -10.01
C GLY A 151 15.71 -22.23 -10.95
N CYS A 152 16.49 -21.74 -11.90
CA CYS A 152 17.35 -22.58 -12.73
C CYS A 152 18.69 -21.88 -12.96
N CYS A 153 19.53 -21.80 -11.97
CA CYS A 153 21.00 -21.74 -12.08
C CYS A 153 21.60 -21.80 -10.68
N GLY A 154 21.62 -23.00 -10.12
CA GLY A 154 22.49 -23.34 -9.00
C GLY A 154 23.96 -23.37 -9.47
N GLY A 155 24.72 -22.55 -8.82
CA GLY A 155 26.14 -22.44 -8.69
C GLY A 155 27.07 -23.24 -9.62
N ARG A 156 27.99 -22.50 -10.25
CA ARG A 156 29.44 -22.78 -10.24
C ARG A 156 30.16 -21.62 -10.92
N ASN A 157 31.10 -21.01 -10.16
CA ASN A 157 32.17 -20.19 -10.74
C ASN A 157 32.98 -21.03 -11.72
N THR A 158 33.06 -20.61 -12.96
CA THR A 158 34.26 -20.67 -13.81
C THR A 158 34.02 -19.77 -15.01
N SER A 159 34.95 -18.89 -15.25
CA SER A 159 35.20 -18.14 -16.47
C SER A 159 35.16 -19.06 -17.68
N ASP A 160 34.13 -18.99 -18.51
CA ASP A 160 34.26 -19.42 -19.91
C ASP A 160 33.18 -18.69 -20.75
N ASN A 161 33.71 -18.05 -21.74
CA ASN A 161 33.16 -17.35 -22.86
C ASN A 161 32.12 -18.21 -23.60
N CYS A 162 30.82 -17.90 -23.47
CA CYS A 162 29.79 -18.45 -24.35
C CYS A 162 29.44 -17.44 -25.44
N GLY A 163 30.24 -17.41 -26.46
CA GLY A 163 29.82 -16.98 -27.78
C GLY A 163 28.98 -18.06 -28.42
N HIS A 164 27.68 -17.83 -28.57
CA HIS A 164 26.87 -18.51 -29.57
C HIS A 164 25.76 -17.57 -30.05
N PRO A 165 25.75 -17.25 -31.34
CA PRO A 165 24.57 -16.66 -31.96
C PRO A 165 23.61 -17.83 -32.25
N ASP A 166 22.31 -17.53 -32.07
CA ASP A 166 21.20 -18.42 -32.42
C ASP A 166 20.81 -19.49 -31.37
N GLY A 167 19.64 -19.24 -30.76
CA GLY A 167 18.90 -20.30 -30.11
C GLY A 167 18.16 -19.93 -28.86
N CYS A 168 17.02 -19.26 -28.98
CA CYS A 168 15.98 -19.25 -27.98
C CYS A 168 15.63 -20.69 -27.61
N CYS A 169 15.73 -21.05 -26.34
CA CYS A 169 15.09 -22.24 -25.82
C CYS A 169 13.56 -22.07 -25.93
N GLY A 170 13.00 -22.75 -26.93
CA GLY A 170 11.57 -22.91 -27.07
C GLY A 170 11.04 -23.80 -25.95
N CYS A 171 10.12 -23.27 -25.15
CA CYS A 171 9.19 -24.10 -24.40
C CYS A 171 8.04 -24.40 -25.36
N GLY A 172 8.09 -25.56 -25.97
CA GLY A 172 7.00 -26.14 -26.74
C GLY A 172 6.35 -27.26 -25.98
N ALA A 173 5.00 -27.23 -26.04
CA ALA A 173 4.02 -28.24 -25.70
C ALA A 173 3.97 -28.75 -24.27
#